data_2eb31a45ae44bfd5dd7713bae975bb9a
#
_entry.id   2eb31a45ae44bfd5dd7713bae975bb9a
#
_cell.length_a   1.000
_cell.length_b   1.000
_cell.length_c   1.000
_cell.angle_alpha   90.00
_cell.angle_beta   90.00
_cell.angle_gamma   90.00
#
_symmetry.space_group_name_H-M   'P 1'
#
loop_
_entity.id
_entity.type
_entity.pdbx_description
1 polymer ?
#
loop_
_entity_poly.entity_id
_entity_poly.type
_entity_poly.pdbx_seq_one_letter_code
_entity_poly.pdbx_strand_id
1 'polypeptide(L)'
;MSDLLPNRRQFIAALAAFGALPGANAAPALLLAQTAPAGIDPTGYLVSEKYDGVRAVWDGRTLRFRSGLPIVAPAEFVSRLPAVPLDGELWLGRGRFEVLSGLVRRQTPDPAAWRPLRYMVFDLPGASGSFASRAQRVAMLAQHSGWPQLQAVEQHLLDSPQALQRRLDEVVAAGGEGLMLHRADAPFRAGRSASLLKLKPLHDAEALVVGHVAGRGRHAGRMGALRVRSTAGVDFLLGSGFSDAERDSPPPLGSWVTFTYRGVTADGVPRFASFLRVRSEHF
;
A
#
# COMPACT_ATOMS: atom_id res chain seq x y z
N MET A 1 -66.68 38.84 -11.61
CA MET A 1 -67.04 37.44 -11.49
C MET A 1 -66.62 36.76 -12.79
N SER A 2 -65.52 36.16 -12.87
CA SER A 2 -65.13 35.17 -13.89
C SER A 2 -63.83 34.53 -13.45
N ASP A 3 -63.89 33.28 -13.10
CA ASP A 3 -62.76 32.40 -12.66
C ASP A 3 -61.78 32.21 -13.77
N LEU A 4 -60.52 32.40 -13.48
CA LEU A 4 -59.37 32.01 -14.32
C LEU A 4 -58.62 30.88 -13.60
N LEU A 5 -58.95 29.66 -13.97
CA LEU A 5 -58.20 28.45 -13.63
C LEU A 5 -56.84 28.49 -14.35
N PRO A 6 -55.70 28.23 -13.71
CA PRO A 6 -54.40 28.20 -14.36
C PRO A 6 -54.26 26.97 -15.24
N ASN A 7 -53.69 27.22 -16.41
CA ASN A 7 -53.51 26.36 -17.55
C ASN A 7 -52.55 25.20 -17.27
N ARG A 8 -52.90 23.98 -17.67
CA ARG A 8 -52.20 22.68 -17.48
C ARG A 8 -50.82 22.55 -18.14
N ARG A 9 -50.20 23.62 -18.61
CA ARG A 9 -48.89 23.59 -19.33
C ARG A 9 -47.70 24.05 -18.54
N GLN A 10 -47.80 24.34 -17.25
CA GLN A 10 -46.68 24.82 -16.41
C GLN A 10 -46.18 23.81 -15.38
N PHE A 11 -46.54 22.53 -15.46
CA PHE A 11 -46.12 21.50 -14.51
C PHE A 11 -45.12 20.46 -15.08
N ILE A 12 -44.42 20.75 -16.19
CA ILE A 12 -43.40 19.84 -16.75
C ILE A 12 -42.13 20.64 -17.02
N ALA A 13 -41.48 21.14 -15.95
CA ALA A 13 -40.12 21.69 -16.06
C ALA A 13 -39.37 21.68 -14.72
N ALA A 14 -39.53 20.61 -13.91
CA ALA A 14 -38.79 20.48 -12.64
C ALA A 14 -38.49 19.01 -12.33
N LEU A 15 -37.98 18.24 -13.30
CA LEU A 15 -37.46 16.89 -13.07
C LEU A 15 -36.37 16.58 -14.12
N ALA A 16 -35.19 17.15 -13.99
CA ALA A 16 -33.98 16.67 -14.67
C ALA A 16 -32.72 17.24 -14.01
N ALA A 17 -32.54 16.97 -12.72
CA ALA A 17 -31.26 17.03 -12.07
C ALA A 17 -31.03 15.75 -11.27
N PHE A 18 -31.22 14.60 -11.91
CA PHE A 18 -30.64 13.36 -11.43
C PHE A 18 -29.13 13.46 -11.75
N GLY A 19 -28.37 13.94 -10.78
CA GLY A 19 -26.94 13.79 -10.79
C GLY A 19 -26.61 12.32 -11.05
N ALA A 20 -25.82 12.04 -12.08
CA ALA A 20 -25.33 10.71 -12.39
C ALA A 20 -24.71 10.13 -11.11
N LEU A 21 -25.35 9.13 -10.51
CA LEU A 21 -24.75 8.31 -9.49
C LEU A 21 -23.47 7.72 -10.10
N PRO A 22 -22.31 7.88 -9.49
CA PRO A 22 -21.10 7.23 -9.98
C PRO A 22 -21.42 5.75 -10.12
N GLY A 23 -21.15 5.17 -11.30
CA GLY A 23 -21.46 3.78 -11.63
C GLY A 23 -20.95 2.86 -10.52
N ALA A 24 -21.72 1.85 -10.18
CA ALA A 24 -21.53 0.94 -9.03
C ALA A 24 -20.17 0.24 -8.93
N ASN A 25 -19.26 0.45 -9.89
CA ASN A 25 -17.91 -0.17 -9.98
C ASN A 25 -16.76 0.84 -10.14
N ALA A 26 -16.99 2.14 -9.92
CA ALA A 26 -15.86 3.09 -9.94
C ALA A 26 -14.91 2.78 -8.79
N ALA A 27 -13.60 2.74 -9.08
CA ALA A 27 -12.59 2.57 -8.05
C ALA A 27 -12.68 3.73 -7.03
N PRO A 28 -12.61 3.46 -5.72
CA PRO A 28 -12.72 4.50 -4.71
C PRO A 28 -11.57 5.50 -4.82
N ALA A 29 -11.87 6.77 -4.53
CA ALA A 29 -10.90 7.85 -4.51
C ALA A 29 -10.01 7.72 -3.26
N LEU A 30 -8.86 7.07 -3.38
CA LEU A 30 -7.97 6.69 -2.26
C LEU A 30 -6.66 7.46 -2.27
N LEU A 31 -6.10 7.69 -1.08
CA LEU A 31 -4.69 8.07 -0.95
C LEU A 31 -3.79 6.90 -1.37
N LEU A 32 -2.71 7.23 -2.09
CA LEU A 32 -1.71 6.27 -2.56
C LEU A 32 -0.32 6.68 -2.08
N ALA A 33 0.38 5.75 -1.44
CA ALA A 33 1.71 6.01 -0.92
C ALA A 33 2.77 6.10 -2.02
N GLN A 34 3.72 7.01 -1.84
CA GLN A 34 5.04 6.99 -2.50
C GLN A 34 6.03 6.18 -1.67
N THR A 35 7.17 5.85 -2.25
CA THR A 35 8.28 5.27 -1.46
C THR A 35 9.00 6.40 -0.72
N ALA A 36 9.25 6.21 0.56
CA ALA A 36 10.03 7.16 1.34
C ALA A 36 11.46 7.28 0.77
N PRO A 37 12.01 8.49 0.66
CA PRO A 37 13.42 8.67 0.31
C PRO A 37 14.33 8.09 1.40
N ALA A 38 15.56 7.74 1.04
CA ALA A 38 16.56 7.30 2.00
C ALA A 38 16.86 8.43 3.00
N GLY A 39 17.00 8.09 4.28
CA GLY A 39 17.33 9.06 5.32
C GLY A 39 16.23 10.06 5.64
N ILE A 40 14.97 9.76 5.30
CA ILE A 40 13.85 10.67 5.59
C ILE A 40 13.78 11.03 7.08
N ASP A 41 13.60 12.32 7.34
CA ASP A 41 13.26 12.83 8.66
C ASP A 41 11.76 12.59 8.93
N PRO A 42 11.37 11.83 9.98
CA PRO A 42 9.98 11.56 10.32
C PRO A 42 9.26 12.76 10.96
N THR A 43 9.94 13.86 11.24
CA THR A 43 9.32 15.04 11.89
C THR A 43 8.12 15.54 11.10
N GLY A 44 6.99 15.70 11.80
CA GLY A 44 5.71 16.09 11.19
C GLY A 44 4.93 14.96 10.53
N TYR A 45 5.41 13.71 10.64
CA TYR A 45 4.66 12.54 10.24
C TYR A 45 4.12 11.77 11.45
N LEU A 46 2.94 11.19 11.27
CA LEU A 46 2.47 10.08 12.07
C LEU A 46 2.95 8.79 11.40
N VAL A 47 3.59 7.93 12.19
CA VAL A 47 4.22 6.69 11.72
C VAL A 47 3.44 5.50 12.24
N SER A 48 3.14 4.56 11.35
CA SER A 48 2.41 3.34 11.70
C SER A 48 3.03 2.11 11.04
N GLU A 49 2.67 0.92 11.52
CA GLU A 49 3.01 -0.32 10.83
C GLU A 49 2.33 -0.38 9.46
N LYS A 50 3.06 -0.85 8.47
CA LYS A 50 2.50 -1.22 7.18
C LYS A 50 2.05 -2.67 7.23
N TYR A 51 0.75 -2.87 7.36
CA TYR A 51 0.14 -4.20 7.38
C TYR A 51 0.22 -4.87 6.01
N ASP A 52 0.58 -6.15 5.99
CA ASP A 52 0.54 -7.00 4.81
C ASP A 52 -0.81 -7.74 4.78
N GLY A 53 -1.80 -7.09 4.20
CA GLY A 53 -3.17 -7.55 4.14
C GLY A 53 -3.84 -7.23 2.82
N VAL A 54 -5.16 -7.13 2.83
CA VAL A 54 -5.96 -6.75 1.68
C VAL A 54 -6.65 -5.42 1.97
N ARG A 55 -6.25 -4.36 1.27
CA ARG A 55 -6.88 -3.05 1.41
C ARG A 55 -8.36 -3.12 1.08
N ALA A 56 -9.17 -2.69 2.02
CA ALA A 56 -10.60 -2.64 1.91
C ALA A 56 -11.12 -1.24 2.22
N VAL A 57 -12.10 -0.81 1.47
CA VAL A 57 -12.79 0.47 1.66
C VAL A 57 -14.23 0.17 1.99
N TRP A 58 -14.68 0.68 3.10
CA TRP A 58 -16.08 0.69 3.50
C TRP A 58 -16.69 2.04 3.13
N ASP A 59 -17.75 2.07 2.33
CA ASP A 59 -18.41 3.31 1.92
C ASP A 59 -19.60 3.71 2.82
N GLY A 60 -19.80 3.00 3.94
CA GLY A 60 -20.94 3.12 4.83
C GLY A 60 -22.04 2.07 4.57
N ARG A 61 -21.91 1.27 3.49
CA ARG A 61 -22.88 0.24 3.09
C ARG A 61 -22.23 -1.01 2.51
N THR A 62 -21.16 -0.85 1.74
CA THR A 62 -20.50 -1.93 1.00
C THR A 62 -19.02 -1.91 1.25
N LEU A 63 -18.44 -3.06 1.57
CA LEU A 63 -17.01 -3.26 1.65
C LEU A 63 -16.47 -3.56 0.24
N ARG A 64 -15.41 -2.85 -0.18
CA ARG A 64 -14.85 -2.93 -1.53
C ARG A 64 -13.35 -3.12 -1.51
N PHE A 65 -12.85 -3.86 -2.47
CA PHE A 65 -11.43 -3.85 -2.80
C PHE A 65 -11.00 -2.46 -3.31
N ARG A 66 -9.69 -2.22 -3.31
CA ARG A 66 -9.09 -1.03 -3.93
C ARG A 66 -9.49 -0.84 -5.41
N SER A 67 -9.78 -1.92 -6.13
CA SER A 67 -10.28 -1.88 -7.51
C SER A 67 -11.70 -1.37 -7.65
N GLY A 68 -12.46 -1.22 -6.55
CA GLY A 68 -13.88 -0.90 -6.54
C GLY A 68 -14.81 -2.12 -6.56
N LEU A 69 -14.29 -3.32 -6.83
CA LEU A 69 -15.09 -4.54 -6.77
C LEU A 69 -15.54 -4.82 -5.33
N PRO A 70 -16.77 -5.30 -5.13
CA PRO A 70 -17.27 -5.61 -3.79
C PRO A 70 -16.52 -6.80 -3.18
N ILE A 71 -16.30 -6.73 -1.86
CA ILE A 71 -15.86 -7.85 -1.03
C ILE A 71 -17.12 -8.46 -0.44
N VAL A 72 -17.38 -9.73 -0.75
CA VAL A 72 -18.49 -10.47 -0.16
C VAL A 72 -18.07 -10.94 1.23
N ALA A 73 -18.49 -10.19 2.25
CA ALA A 73 -18.20 -10.48 3.65
C ALA A 73 -19.44 -11.07 4.35
N PRO A 74 -19.27 -11.83 5.45
CA PRO A 74 -20.41 -12.29 6.26
C PRO A 74 -21.28 -11.14 6.74
N ALA A 75 -22.60 -11.32 6.75
CA ALA A 75 -23.55 -10.28 7.18
C ALA A 75 -23.27 -9.80 8.61
N GLU A 76 -22.85 -10.70 9.51
CA GLU A 76 -22.46 -10.38 10.88
C GLU A 76 -21.22 -9.48 10.98
N PHE A 77 -20.30 -9.55 9.99
CA PHE A 77 -19.15 -8.65 9.93
C PHE A 77 -19.57 -7.26 9.45
N VAL A 78 -20.34 -7.21 8.37
CA VAL A 78 -20.76 -5.94 7.74
C VAL A 78 -21.70 -5.15 8.64
N SER A 79 -22.64 -5.83 9.33
CA SER A 79 -23.64 -5.17 10.21
C SER A 79 -23.03 -4.45 11.42
N ARG A 80 -21.79 -4.76 11.79
CA ARG A 80 -21.05 -4.13 12.89
C ARG A 80 -20.20 -2.94 12.46
N LEU A 81 -20.06 -2.71 11.15
CA LEU A 81 -19.31 -1.55 10.65
C LEU A 81 -20.15 -0.27 10.82
N PRO A 82 -19.50 0.87 11.18
CA PRO A 82 -20.21 2.12 11.36
C PRO A 82 -20.72 2.68 10.03
N ALA A 83 -21.73 3.54 10.06
CA ALA A 83 -22.34 4.15 8.87
C ALA A 83 -21.48 5.26 8.24
N VAL A 84 -20.18 5.34 8.57
CA VAL A 84 -19.24 6.32 8.01
C VAL A 84 -18.19 5.61 7.14
N PRO A 85 -17.70 6.26 6.07
CA PRO A 85 -16.66 5.66 5.24
C PRO A 85 -15.38 5.38 6.02
N LEU A 86 -14.76 4.21 5.78
CA LEU A 86 -13.51 3.78 6.37
C LEU A 86 -12.54 3.31 5.29
N ASP A 87 -11.27 3.58 5.47
CA ASP A 87 -10.18 3.03 4.66
C ASP A 87 -9.21 2.27 5.58
N GLY A 88 -8.98 1.02 5.26
CA GLY A 88 -8.20 0.15 6.14
C GLY A 88 -7.67 -1.07 5.41
N GLU A 89 -6.99 -1.91 6.18
CA GLU A 89 -6.45 -3.19 5.74
C GLU A 89 -7.20 -4.33 6.45
N LEU A 90 -7.82 -5.23 5.70
CA LEU A 90 -8.23 -6.52 6.25
C LEU A 90 -6.96 -7.32 6.54
N TRP A 91 -6.83 -7.83 7.76
CA TRP A 91 -5.59 -8.43 8.22
C TRP A 91 -5.86 -9.66 9.10
N LEU A 92 -5.10 -10.71 8.88
CA LEU A 92 -5.24 -12.00 9.58
C LEU A 92 -4.03 -12.33 10.48
N GLY A 93 -3.05 -11.45 10.52
CA GLY A 93 -1.77 -11.67 11.20
C GLY A 93 -0.60 -11.64 10.21
N ARG A 94 0.61 -11.50 10.76
CA ARG A 94 1.84 -11.47 9.97
C ARG A 94 2.08 -12.82 9.29
N GLY A 95 2.58 -12.81 8.05
CA GLY A 95 2.81 -14.01 7.25
C GLY A 95 1.54 -14.75 6.79
N ARG A 96 0.35 -14.14 6.93
CA ARG A 96 -0.93 -14.78 6.60
C ARG A 96 -1.62 -14.20 5.35
N PHE A 97 -0.90 -13.42 4.55
CA PHE A 97 -1.45 -12.76 3.36
C PHE A 97 -2.11 -13.71 2.37
N GLU A 98 -1.47 -14.84 2.04
CA GLU A 98 -2.02 -15.81 1.06
C GLU A 98 -3.35 -16.40 1.53
N VAL A 99 -3.42 -16.79 2.81
CA VAL A 99 -4.65 -17.32 3.43
C VAL A 99 -5.75 -16.26 3.41
N LEU A 100 -5.42 -15.03 3.82
CA LEU A 100 -6.34 -13.90 3.81
C LEU A 100 -6.83 -13.58 2.40
N SER A 101 -5.92 -13.47 1.43
CA SER A 101 -6.24 -13.16 0.05
C SER A 101 -7.19 -14.21 -0.56
N GLY A 102 -6.97 -15.48 -0.27
CA GLY A 102 -7.89 -16.56 -0.66
C GLY A 102 -9.26 -16.45 0.02
N LEU A 103 -9.28 -16.06 1.30
CA LEU A 103 -10.52 -15.93 2.08
C LEU A 103 -11.42 -14.81 1.56
N VAL A 104 -10.88 -13.59 1.39
CA VAL A 104 -11.69 -12.41 1.05
C VAL A 104 -12.13 -12.35 -0.42
N ARG A 105 -11.60 -13.22 -1.28
CA ARG A 105 -11.99 -13.33 -2.70
C ARG A 105 -13.11 -14.34 -2.94
N ARG A 106 -13.53 -15.08 -1.93
CA ARG A 106 -14.61 -16.07 -2.07
C ARG A 106 -15.94 -15.37 -2.32
N GLN A 107 -16.72 -15.91 -3.26
CA GLN A 107 -18.08 -15.44 -3.53
C GLN A 107 -19.09 -15.87 -2.44
N THR A 108 -18.78 -16.97 -1.77
CA THR A 108 -19.53 -17.42 -0.58
C THR A 108 -18.60 -17.28 0.63
N PRO A 109 -18.84 -16.29 1.51
CA PRO A 109 -18.00 -16.07 2.67
C PRO A 109 -18.21 -17.17 3.72
N ASP A 110 -17.13 -17.56 4.39
CA ASP A 110 -17.16 -18.46 5.53
C ASP A 110 -17.10 -17.64 6.83
N PRO A 111 -18.22 -17.53 7.59
CA PRO A 111 -18.25 -16.73 8.82
C PRO A 111 -17.21 -17.18 9.86
N ALA A 112 -16.94 -18.50 9.96
CA ALA A 112 -15.97 -19.02 10.93
C ALA A 112 -14.54 -18.57 10.58
N ALA A 113 -14.18 -18.60 9.28
CA ALA A 113 -12.86 -18.15 8.81
C ALA A 113 -12.68 -16.64 8.93
N TRP A 114 -13.78 -15.85 9.01
CA TRP A 114 -13.73 -14.39 9.20
C TRP A 114 -13.59 -13.97 10.66
N ARG A 115 -13.87 -14.84 11.64
CA ARG A 115 -13.77 -14.50 13.08
C ARG A 115 -12.41 -13.96 13.52
N PRO A 116 -11.26 -14.53 13.12
CA PRO A 116 -9.95 -14.01 13.50
C PRO A 116 -9.50 -12.79 12.69
N LEU A 117 -10.22 -12.43 11.61
CA LEU A 117 -9.87 -11.31 10.74
C LEU A 117 -10.11 -9.99 11.47
N ARG A 118 -9.17 -9.04 11.30
CA ARG A 118 -9.26 -7.67 11.79
C ARG A 118 -9.36 -6.69 10.62
N TYR A 119 -10.12 -5.64 10.80
CA TYR A 119 -10.14 -4.49 9.91
C TYR A 119 -9.34 -3.37 10.55
N MET A 120 -8.09 -3.22 10.10
CA MET A 120 -7.12 -2.24 10.61
C MET A 120 -7.37 -0.91 9.89
N VAL A 121 -8.18 -0.04 10.49
CA VAL A 121 -8.58 1.23 9.88
C VAL A 121 -7.52 2.28 10.11
N PHE A 122 -7.12 2.98 9.05
CA PHE A 122 -6.07 4.00 9.11
C PHE A 122 -6.53 5.38 8.64
N ASP A 123 -7.66 5.52 7.92
CA ASP A 123 -8.16 6.84 7.50
C ASP A 123 -9.69 6.85 7.30
N LEU A 124 -10.24 8.06 7.19
CA LEU A 124 -11.65 8.35 6.91
C LEU A 124 -11.76 9.06 5.56
N PRO A 125 -12.11 8.33 4.48
CA PRO A 125 -12.22 8.91 3.14
C PRO A 125 -13.18 10.09 3.08
N GLY A 126 -12.73 11.20 2.48
CA GLY A 126 -13.54 12.40 2.32
C GLY A 126 -13.78 13.23 3.60
N ALA A 127 -13.29 12.78 4.76
CA ALA A 127 -13.45 13.53 5.98
C ALA A 127 -12.54 14.77 6.02
N SER A 128 -13.08 15.88 6.50
CA SER A 128 -12.35 17.14 6.66
C SER A 128 -11.32 17.08 7.80
N GLY A 129 -10.41 18.05 7.80
CA GLY A 129 -9.37 18.22 8.80
C GLY A 129 -8.05 17.57 8.43
N SER A 130 -7.06 17.68 9.33
CA SER A 130 -5.74 17.09 9.18
C SER A 130 -5.78 15.57 9.36
N PHE A 131 -4.73 14.85 8.90
CA PHE A 131 -4.61 13.42 9.15
C PHE A 131 -4.61 13.10 10.64
N ALA A 132 -3.91 13.88 11.46
CA ALA A 132 -3.91 13.69 12.91
C ALA A 132 -5.33 13.73 13.51
N SER A 133 -6.16 14.68 13.08
CA SER A 133 -7.57 14.76 13.50
C SER A 133 -8.39 13.55 13.00
N ARG A 134 -8.15 13.08 11.77
CA ARG A 134 -8.85 11.90 11.24
C ARG A 134 -8.42 10.62 11.96
N ALA A 135 -7.12 10.44 12.25
CA ALA A 135 -6.60 9.31 13.01
C ALA A 135 -7.19 9.23 14.42
N GLN A 136 -7.32 10.37 15.11
CA GLN A 136 -8.00 10.43 16.40
C GLN A 136 -9.47 10.01 16.31
N ARG A 137 -10.19 10.45 15.26
CA ARG A 137 -11.58 10.01 15.03
C ARG A 137 -11.68 8.52 14.75
N VAL A 138 -10.72 7.94 13.98
CA VAL A 138 -10.64 6.48 13.78
C VAL A 138 -10.46 5.76 15.12
N ALA A 139 -9.55 6.24 15.97
CA ALA A 139 -9.32 5.64 17.30
C ALA A 139 -10.60 5.68 18.16
N MET A 140 -11.30 6.82 18.20
CA MET A 140 -12.57 6.95 18.91
C MET A 140 -13.65 6.01 18.35
N LEU A 141 -13.78 5.89 17.04
CA LEU A 141 -14.74 4.98 16.39
C LEU A 141 -14.47 3.52 16.76
N ALA A 142 -13.22 3.08 16.69
CA ALA A 142 -12.83 1.72 17.05
C ALA A 142 -13.11 1.44 18.54
N GLN A 143 -12.76 2.37 19.42
CA GLN A 143 -13.01 2.27 20.85
C GLN A 143 -14.50 2.20 21.17
N HIS A 144 -15.33 3.08 20.59
CA HIS A 144 -16.78 3.10 20.85
C HIS A 144 -17.49 1.86 20.30
N SER A 145 -16.98 1.26 19.21
CA SER A 145 -17.57 0.05 18.66
C SER A 145 -17.47 -1.14 19.63
N GLY A 146 -16.45 -1.17 20.49
CA GLY A 146 -16.16 -2.29 21.38
C GLY A 146 -15.95 -3.63 20.67
N TRP A 147 -15.85 -3.60 19.33
CA TRP A 147 -15.74 -4.80 18.52
C TRP A 147 -14.28 -5.10 18.19
N PRO A 148 -13.73 -6.26 18.68
CA PRO A 148 -12.30 -6.54 18.56
C PRO A 148 -11.77 -6.64 17.13
N GLN A 149 -12.65 -6.89 16.15
CA GLN A 149 -12.25 -6.97 14.74
C GLN A 149 -12.13 -5.60 14.07
N LEU A 150 -12.73 -4.53 14.62
CA LEU A 150 -12.54 -3.15 14.14
C LEU A 150 -11.46 -2.49 14.99
N GLN A 151 -10.29 -2.25 14.40
CA GLN A 151 -9.15 -1.68 15.11
C GLN A 151 -8.63 -0.44 14.39
N ALA A 152 -8.31 0.59 15.16
CA ALA A 152 -7.55 1.73 14.66
C ALA A 152 -6.08 1.34 14.51
N VAL A 153 -5.47 1.71 13.38
CA VAL A 153 -4.02 1.58 13.22
C VAL A 153 -3.33 2.55 14.18
N GLU A 154 -2.47 2.01 15.03
CA GLU A 154 -1.69 2.79 15.99
C GLU A 154 -0.74 3.75 15.26
N GLN A 155 -0.70 5.00 15.74
CA GLN A 155 0.10 6.07 15.17
C GLN A 155 1.14 6.55 16.18
N HIS A 156 2.40 6.67 15.76
CA HIS A 156 3.52 7.10 16.59
C HIS A 156 4.12 8.40 16.06
N LEU A 157 4.50 9.30 16.95
CA LEU A 157 5.37 10.42 16.63
C LEU A 157 6.81 10.00 16.89
N LEU A 158 7.66 10.17 15.89
CA LEU A 158 9.08 9.90 15.99
C LEU A 158 9.86 11.19 15.70
N ASP A 159 10.91 11.41 16.44
CA ASP A 159 11.66 12.67 16.49
C ASP A 159 12.95 12.68 15.66
N SER A 160 13.35 11.53 15.15
CA SER A 160 14.62 11.40 14.43
C SER A 160 14.66 10.25 13.42
N PRO A 161 15.50 10.35 12.39
CA PRO A 161 15.75 9.24 11.45
C PRO A 161 16.22 7.96 12.18
N GLN A 162 16.96 8.10 13.28
CA GLN A 162 17.44 6.96 14.07
C GLN A 162 16.28 6.27 14.81
N ALA A 163 15.33 7.04 15.36
CA ALA A 163 14.12 6.50 15.96
C ALA A 163 13.24 5.79 14.92
N LEU A 164 13.14 6.36 13.70
CA LEU A 164 12.43 5.75 12.59
C LEU A 164 13.08 4.41 12.16
N GLN A 165 14.40 4.38 12.08
CA GLN A 165 15.12 3.14 11.73
C GLN A 165 14.93 2.07 12.80
N ARG A 166 15.09 2.39 14.09
CA ARG A 166 14.81 1.44 15.18
C ARG A 166 13.40 0.87 15.10
N ARG A 167 12.40 1.74 14.88
CA ARG A 167 11.01 1.29 14.74
C ARG A 167 10.80 0.38 13.53
N LEU A 168 11.45 0.67 12.41
CA LEU A 168 11.45 -0.20 11.24
C LEU A 168 12.04 -1.58 11.56
N ASP A 169 13.18 -1.60 12.22
CA ASP A 169 13.88 -2.84 12.58
C ASP A 169 13.05 -3.69 13.55
N GLU A 170 12.40 -3.08 14.55
CA GLU A 170 11.47 -3.76 15.47
C GLU A 170 10.30 -4.41 14.74
N VAL A 171 9.64 -3.67 13.84
CA VAL A 171 8.49 -4.17 13.08
C VAL A 171 8.93 -5.31 12.17
N VAL A 172 10.07 -5.18 11.49
CA VAL A 172 10.60 -6.21 10.58
C VAL A 172 11.05 -7.45 11.35
N ALA A 173 11.77 -7.29 12.47
CA ALA A 173 12.18 -8.41 13.32
C ALA A 173 10.98 -9.20 13.87
N ALA A 174 9.85 -8.52 14.09
CA ALA A 174 8.60 -9.17 14.46
C ALA A 174 7.80 -9.73 13.26
N GLY A 175 8.36 -9.71 12.03
CA GLY A 175 7.74 -10.23 10.80
C GLY A 175 6.76 -9.27 10.11
N GLY A 176 6.80 -7.97 10.44
CA GLY A 176 6.03 -6.94 9.74
C GLY A 176 6.64 -6.53 8.41
N GLU A 177 5.84 -5.90 7.53
CA GLU A 177 6.26 -5.52 6.17
C GLU A 177 7.11 -4.25 6.13
N GLY A 178 6.95 -3.36 7.12
CA GLY A 178 7.59 -2.05 7.18
C GLY A 178 6.70 -0.99 7.84
N LEU A 179 6.91 0.26 7.47
CA LEU A 179 6.19 1.40 8.05
C LEU A 179 5.46 2.23 6.99
N MET A 180 4.44 2.95 7.45
CA MET A 180 3.78 4.04 6.75
C MET A 180 4.06 5.34 7.47
N LEU A 181 4.35 6.41 6.73
CA LEU A 181 4.51 7.76 7.25
C LEU A 181 3.45 8.64 6.59
N HIS A 182 2.57 9.24 7.38
CA HIS A 182 1.55 10.14 6.88
C HIS A 182 1.72 11.52 7.54
N ARG A 183 1.83 12.56 6.71
CA ARG A 183 1.94 13.94 7.22
C ARG A 183 0.78 14.25 8.15
N ALA A 184 1.10 14.59 9.41
CA ALA A 184 0.10 14.82 10.45
C ALA A 184 -0.88 15.96 10.11
N ASP A 185 -0.40 17.00 9.42
CA ASP A 185 -1.14 18.18 8.99
C ASP A 185 -1.91 17.99 7.66
N ALA A 186 -1.70 16.88 6.93
CA ALA A 186 -2.24 16.72 5.58
C ALA A 186 -3.76 16.57 5.56
N PRO A 187 -4.47 17.32 4.71
CA PRO A 187 -5.88 17.05 4.41
C PRO A 187 -6.02 15.76 3.60
N PHE A 188 -7.23 15.19 3.59
CA PHE A 188 -7.52 14.06 2.69
C PHE A 188 -7.46 14.52 1.23
N ARG A 189 -6.57 13.90 0.44
CA ARG A 189 -6.47 14.11 -1.01
C ARG A 189 -6.25 12.78 -1.69
N ALA A 190 -7.22 12.37 -2.51
CA ALA A 190 -7.09 11.16 -3.31
C ALA A 190 -5.91 11.23 -4.28
N GLY A 191 -5.33 10.09 -4.59
CA GLY A 191 -4.18 9.97 -5.49
C GLY A 191 -2.85 9.82 -4.77
N ARG A 192 -1.78 9.85 -5.55
CA ARG A 192 -0.41 9.68 -5.07
C ARG A 192 0.19 11.03 -4.71
N SER A 193 0.63 11.17 -3.47
CA SER A 193 1.26 12.41 -3.00
C SER A 193 2.41 12.12 -2.03
N ALA A 194 3.27 13.11 -1.78
CA ALA A 194 4.33 13.02 -0.79
C ALA A 194 3.83 13.07 0.66
N SER A 195 2.52 13.31 0.88
CA SER A 195 1.95 13.31 2.23
C SER A 195 1.80 11.92 2.81
N LEU A 196 1.81 10.87 1.99
CA LEU A 196 1.75 9.48 2.43
C LEU A 196 2.91 8.69 1.81
N LEU A 197 3.78 8.17 2.66
CA LEU A 197 4.97 7.44 2.27
C LEU A 197 4.95 6.03 2.85
N LYS A 198 5.57 5.08 2.14
CA LYS A 198 5.84 3.74 2.61
C LYS A 198 7.35 3.54 2.76
N LEU A 199 7.76 3.02 3.89
CA LEU A 199 9.14 2.66 4.20
C LEU A 199 9.19 1.15 4.42
N LYS A 200 9.97 0.45 3.58
CA LYS A 200 10.22 -0.98 3.70
C LYS A 200 11.71 -1.20 3.95
N PRO A 201 12.08 -2.30 4.61
CA PRO A 201 13.48 -2.65 4.77
C PRO A 201 14.13 -2.74 3.39
N LEU A 202 15.35 -2.26 3.31
CA LEU A 202 16.21 -2.43 2.17
C LEU A 202 17.34 -3.36 2.62
N HIS A 203 17.37 -4.55 2.04
CA HIS A 203 18.44 -5.50 2.24
C HIS A 203 19.48 -5.30 1.15
N ASP A 204 20.72 -5.54 1.44
CA ASP A 204 21.78 -5.69 0.47
C ASP A 204 22.32 -7.12 0.50
N ALA A 205 22.78 -7.56 -0.65
CA ALA A 205 23.44 -8.85 -0.79
C ALA A 205 24.42 -8.79 -1.96
N GLU A 206 25.18 -9.85 -2.10
CA GLU A 206 26.17 -9.96 -3.13
C GLU A 206 25.81 -11.07 -4.13
N ALA A 207 26.22 -10.85 -5.38
CA ALA A 207 26.03 -11.83 -6.42
C ALA A 207 27.20 -11.78 -7.42
N LEU A 208 27.54 -12.96 -7.95
CA LEU A 208 28.56 -13.13 -8.97
C LEU A 208 27.98 -12.81 -10.34
N VAL A 209 28.63 -11.98 -11.13
CA VAL A 209 28.27 -11.72 -12.53
C VAL A 209 28.57 -12.95 -13.39
N VAL A 210 27.52 -13.57 -13.92
CA VAL A 210 27.64 -14.78 -14.76
C VAL A 210 27.24 -14.53 -16.21
N GLY A 211 26.80 -13.32 -16.55
CA GLY A 211 26.45 -12.98 -17.93
C GLY A 211 25.97 -11.55 -18.10
N HIS A 212 25.96 -11.07 -19.33
CA HIS A 212 25.38 -9.80 -19.74
C HIS A 212 24.17 -10.08 -20.64
N VAL A 213 23.11 -9.28 -20.46
CA VAL A 213 21.93 -9.32 -21.32
C VAL A 213 21.84 -8.02 -22.09
N ALA A 214 21.70 -8.10 -23.40
CA ALA A 214 21.62 -6.93 -24.28
C ALA A 214 20.38 -6.09 -23.94
N GLY A 215 20.55 -4.76 -23.97
CA GLY A 215 19.48 -3.81 -23.78
C GLY A 215 18.52 -3.73 -24.95
N ARG A 216 17.30 -3.24 -24.68
CA ARG A 216 16.26 -3.00 -25.67
C ARG A 216 15.74 -1.57 -25.52
N GLY A 217 15.07 -1.05 -26.56
CA GLY A 217 14.52 0.30 -26.57
C GLY A 217 15.59 1.35 -26.30
N ARG A 218 15.46 2.18 -25.29
CA ARG A 218 16.43 3.24 -24.95
C ARG A 218 17.82 2.71 -24.58
N HIS A 219 17.95 1.43 -24.28
CA HIS A 219 19.22 0.77 -23.94
C HIS A 219 19.75 -0.12 -25.06
N ALA A 220 19.23 -0.01 -26.30
CA ALA A 220 19.76 -0.73 -27.45
C ALA A 220 21.24 -0.36 -27.68
N GLY A 221 22.08 -1.38 -27.93
CA GLY A 221 23.53 -1.20 -28.11
C GLY A 221 24.36 -1.19 -26.82
N ARG A 222 23.74 -1.27 -25.65
CA ARG A 222 24.42 -1.33 -24.34
C ARG A 222 23.81 -2.45 -23.49
N MET A 223 24.37 -2.66 -22.28
CA MET A 223 23.83 -3.67 -21.35
C MET A 223 22.43 -3.28 -20.86
N GLY A 224 21.47 -4.21 -20.96
CA GLY A 224 20.13 -4.11 -20.38
C GLY A 224 20.08 -4.61 -18.94
N ALA A 225 20.71 -5.74 -18.65
CA ALA A 225 20.79 -6.34 -17.32
C ALA A 225 22.04 -7.19 -17.18
N LEU A 226 22.49 -7.38 -15.93
CA LEU A 226 23.40 -8.46 -15.58
C LEU A 226 22.59 -9.74 -15.32
N ARG A 227 23.11 -10.88 -15.78
CA ARG A 227 22.74 -12.17 -15.19
C ARG A 227 23.69 -12.42 -14.04
N VAL A 228 23.13 -12.61 -12.85
CA VAL A 228 23.94 -12.78 -11.64
C VAL A 228 23.53 -14.02 -10.87
N ARG A 229 24.46 -14.59 -10.09
CA ARG A 229 24.21 -15.73 -9.20
C ARG A 229 24.44 -15.29 -7.76
N SER A 230 23.41 -15.44 -6.92
CA SER A 230 23.52 -15.15 -5.48
C SER A 230 24.43 -16.14 -4.78
N THR A 231 24.84 -15.81 -3.55
CA THR A 231 25.62 -16.70 -2.68
C THR A 231 24.87 -18.00 -2.33
N ALA A 232 23.52 -17.99 -2.42
CA ALA A 232 22.68 -19.18 -2.28
C ALA A 232 22.54 -19.99 -3.57
N GLY A 233 23.23 -19.63 -4.65
CA GLY A 233 23.20 -20.36 -5.94
C GLY A 233 22.03 -20.02 -6.83
N VAL A 234 21.20 -19.02 -6.49
CA VAL A 234 20.03 -18.62 -7.29
C VAL A 234 20.44 -17.65 -8.39
N ASP A 235 20.11 -17.99 -9.64
CA ASP A 235 20.36 -17.13 -10.80
C ASP A 235 19.18 -16.18 -11.02
N PHE A 236 19.47 -14.89 -11.26
CA PHE A 236 18.45 -13.89 -11.57
C PHE A 236 19.01 -12.75 -12.44
N LEU A 237 18.09 -11.89 -12.94
CA LEU A 237 18.45 -10.73 -13.72
C LEU A 237 18.46 -9.46 -12.86
N LEU A 238 19.57 -8.72 -12.90
CA LEU A 238 19.75 -7.44 -12.25
C LEU A 238 19.76 -6.36 -13.33
N GLY A 239 18.63 -5.67 -13.51
CA GLY A 239 18.43 -4.73 -14.62
C GLY A 239 18.28 -3.27 -14.22
N SER A 240 18.17 -2.98 -12.91
CA SER A 240 17.99 -1.64 -12.36
C SER A 240 19.18 -1.20 -11.51
N GLY A 241 19.29 0.11 -11.25
CA GLY A 241 20.36 0.71 -10.43
C GLY A 241 21.60 1.15 -11.22
N PHE A 242 21.70 0.84 -12.50
CA PHE A 242 22.82 1.22 -13.35
C PHE A 242 22.67 2.62 -13.94
N SER A 243 23.75 3.39 -13.89
CA SER A 243 23.94 4.57 -14.73
C SER A 243 24.15 4.18 -16.19
N ASP A 244 24.05 5.14 -17.09
CA ASP A 244 24.34 4.92 -18.51
C ASP A 244 25.81 4.52 -18.74
N ALA A 245 26.76 5.10 -18.00
CA ALA A 245 28.18 4.74 -18.08
C ALA A 245 28.44 3.28 -17.66
N GLU A 246 27.77 2.79 -16.61
CA GLU A 246 27.87 1.40 -16.17
C GLU A 246 27.19 0.43 -17.15
N ARG A 247 26.25 0.92 -17.96
CA ARG A 247 25.67 0.11 -19.05
C ARG A 247 26.56 0.05 -20.27
N ASP A 248 27.34 1.10 -20.53
CA ASP A 248 28.32 1.14 -21.63
C ASP A 248 29.58 0.34 -21.27
N SER A 249 29.96 0.32 -19.99
CA SER A 249 31.11 -0.45 -19.46
C SER A 249 30.64 -1.32 -18.28
N PRO A 250 29.94 -2.42 -18.54
CA PRO A 250 29.32 -3.22 -17.49
C PRO A 250 30.36 -3.96 -16.65
N PRO A 251 30.01 -4.26 -15.39
CA PRO A 251 30.85 -5.11 -14.53
C PRO A 251 31.27 -6.39 -15.24
N PRO A 252 32.56 -6.77 -15.22
CA PRO A 252 33.06 -7.94 -15.94
C PRO A 252 32.46 -9.25 -15.43
N LEU A 253 32.46 -10.27 -16.28
CA LEU A 253 32.11 -11.64 -15.85
C LEU A 253 33.07 -12.10 -14.75
N GLY A 254 32.53 -12.76 -13.74
CA GLY A 254 33.28 -13.22 -12.57
C GLY A 254 33.49 -12.17 -11.50
N SER A 255 33.09 -10.90 -11.70
CA SER A 255 33.12 -9.90 -10.64
C SER A 255 31.95 -10.07 -9.67
N TRP A 256 32.17 -9.70 -8.41
CA TRP A 256 31.11 -9.60 -7.43
C TRP A 256 30.47 -8.21 -7.47
N VAL A 257 29.14 -8.18 -7.40
CA VAL A 257 28.38 -6.94 -7.30
C VAL A 257 27.54 -6.94 -6.03
N THR A 258 27.45 -5.79 -5.38
CA THR A 258 26.49 -5.55 -4.30
C THR A 258 25.20 -5.03 -4.94
N PHE A 259 24.07 -5.56 -4.54
CA PHE A 259 22.75 -5.11 -4.96
C PHE A 259 21.83 -4.98 -3.75
N THR A 260 20.84 -4.09 -3.85
CA THR A 260 19.79 -3.95 -2.85
C THR A 260 18.52 -4.65 -3.32
N TYR A 261 17.72 -5.15 -2.36
CA TYR A 261 16.43 -5.81 -2.66
C TYR A 261 15.43 -5.65 -1.52
N ARG A 262 14.15 -5.99 -1.76
CA ARG A 262 13.05 -5.79 -0.78
C ARG A 262 12.33 -7.08 -0.41
N GLY A 263 13.04 -8.16 -0.27
CA GLY A 263 12.51 -9.50 0.02
C GLY A 263 12.76 -10.46 -1.13
N VAL A 264 12.37 -11.71 -0.96
CA VAL A 264 12.58 -12.80 -1.92
C VAL A 264 11.25 -13.44 -2.33
N THR A 265 11.24 -14.13 -3.47
CA THR A 265 10.14 -15.02 -3.87
C THR A 265 10.22 -16.33 -3.08
N ALA A 266 9.21 -17.20 -3.23
CA ALA A 266 9.24 -18.56 -2.67
C ALA A 266 10.48 -19.36 -3.15
N ASP A 267 10.95 -19.10 -4.38
CA ASP A 267 12.12 -19.74 -4.99
C ASP A 267 13.45 -19.02 -4.63
N GLY A 268 13.43 -18.09 -3.68
CA GLY A 268 14.62 -17.35 -3.22
C GLY A 268 15.11 -16.25 -4.16
N VAL A 269 14.36 -15.90 -5.22
CA VAL A 269 14.74 -14.82 -6.16
C VAL A 269 14.50 -13.45 -5.51
N PRO A 270 15.52 -12.54 -5.46
CA PRO A 270 15.37 -11.20 -4.90
C PRO A 270 14.35 -10.36 -5.66
N ARG A 271 13.40 -9.76 -4.92
CA ARG A 271 12.37 -8.86 -5.46
C ARG A 271 12.90 -7.43 -5.51
N PHE A 272 12.65 -6.75 -6.64
CA PHE A 272 13.05 -5.35 -6.85
C PHE A 272 14.57 -5.15 -6.69
N ALA A 273 15.35 -6.13 -7.12
CA ALA A 273 16.80 -6.06 -7.08
C ALA A 273 17.31 -4.85 -7.87
N SER A 274 18.24 -4.10 -7.28
CA SER A 274 18.84 -2.90 -7.86
C SER A 274 20.33 -2.89 -7.59
N PHE A 275 21.14 -2.75 -8.65
CA PHE A 275 22.59 -2.64 -8.55
C PHE A 275 23.00 -1.46 -7.66
N LEU A 276 24.00 -1.64 -6.82
CA LEU A 276 24.55 -0.61 -5.95
C LEU A 276 25.97 -0.26 -6.34
N ARG A 277 26.83 -1.27 -6.47
CA ARG A 277 28.25 -1.10 -6.83
C ARG A 277 28.90 -2.43 -7.21
N VAL A 278 30.01 -2.35 -7.91
CA VAL A 278 30.96 -3.47 -8.00
C VAL A 278 31.66 -3.58 -6.66
N ARG A 279 31.83 -4.80 -6.13
CA ARG A 279 32.62 -5.05 -4.94
C ARG A 279 34.11 -4.94 -5.30
N SER A 280 34.82 -4.03 -4.65
CA SER A 280 36.26 -4.03 -4.73
C SER A 280 36.79 -5.23 -3.95
N GLU A 281 37.55 -6.10 -4.63
CA GLU A 281 38.21 -7.22 -3.98
C GLU A 281 39.27 -6.68 -2.99
N HIS A 282 39.01 -6.89 -1.71
CA HIS A 282 40.00 -6.92 -0.68
C HIS A 282 39.61 -8.08 0.24
N PHE A 283 40.18 -9.24 -0.04
CA PHE A 283 40.40 -10.31 0.92
C PHE A 283 41.85 -10.31 1.39
#